data_e67fed82d1e6b2076d8cf95313767ad7
#
_entry.id   e67fed82d1e6b2076d8cf95313767ad7
#
_cell.length_a   1.000
_cell.length_b   1.000
_cell.length_c   1.000
_cell.angle_alpha   90.00
_cell.angle_beta   90.00
_cell.angle_gamma   90.00
#
_symmetry.space_group_name_H-M   'P 1'
#
loop_
_entity.id
_entity.type
_entity.pdbx_description
1 polymer ?
#
loop_
_entity_poly.entity_id
_entity_poly.type
_entity_poly.pdbx_seq_one_letter_code
_entity_poly.pdbx_strand_id
1 'polypeptide(L)'
;FCHQPEMLYNILVSFNDKRYGQNMNRFLFFHWVDCTQSRASSAIPPAFMRQLEGINLCDKTFFHTDIASDWLMNNFKKQQSTNSNHQYIKDKTTTFPLSANKLDKSEPFKMNRDNVLVFNHRWAKSTGVNRMMEYTEDLPDYKVWCTDYQAPEDYVGSKLNSGQYRYLLENSLGSMCFVDNYATWNLSIQDGLSVNKPVLIYDQPAMRKVVGDDYPLFFKTKDEFQTQVKNLKNMSNFTWEVKNHDKVFYNNLLDSMENIMGKERKHIPKDAMNWLYCILNGINYKHDIAKQVQPNIQLNSVWQYIRRYLLEIGVKDDINSPYVNYSIPDYMRTRVEDMVKDVKLEIEP
;
A
#
# COMPACT_ATOMS: atom_id res chain seq x y z
N PHE A 1 3.15 -1.68 -13.76
CA PHE A 1 2.94 -2.04 -12.35
C PHE A 1 3.97 -1.33 -11.47
N CYS A 2 3.53 -0.71 -10.40
CA CYS A 2 4.40 -0.07 -9.43
C CYS A 2 4.09 -0.61 -8.02
N HIS A 3 5.13 -0.90 -7.26
CA HIS A 3 5.02 -1.42 -5.89
C HIS A 3 5.35 -0.36 -4.82
N GLN A 4 5.80 0.81 -5.24
CA GLN A 4 6.15 1.90 -4.34
C GLN A 4 5.44 3.18 -4.80
N PRO A 5 4.39 3.59 -4.10
CA PRO A 5 3.59 4.76 -4.49
C PRO A 5 4.42 6.04 -4.62
N GLU A 6 5.44 6.19 -3.77
CA GLU A 6 6.33 7.34 -3.77
C GLU A 6 7.21 7.41 -5.03
N MET A 7 7.53 6.26 -5.62
CA MET A 7 8.32 6.18 -6.85
C MET A 7 7.48 6.41 -8.10
N LEU A 8 6.18 6.11 -8.06
CA LEU A 8 5.32 6.24 -9.23
C LEU A 8 5.31 7.66 -9.77
N TYR A 9 5.27 8.66 -8.88
CA TYR A 9 5.36 10.06 -9.26
C TYR A 9 6.66 10.35 -10.03
N ASN A 10 7.79 9.93 -9.48
CA ASN A 10 9.11 10.16 -10.09
C ASN A 10 9.23 9.43 -11.44
N ILE A 11 8.70 8.20 -11.53
CA ILE A 11 8.65 7.43 -12.77
C ILE A 11 7.83 8.18 -13.82
N LEU A 12 6.63 8.64 -13.49
CA LEU A 12 5.75 9.32 -14.44
C LEU A 12 6.32 10.67 -14.88
N VAL A 13 6.99 11.40 -14.00
CA VAL A 13 7.68 12.65 -14.36
C VAL A 13 8.88 12.37 -15.26
N SER A 14 9.65 11.31 -15.00
CA SER A 14 10.83 10.94 -15.79
C SER A 14 10.45 10.36 -17.16
N PHE A 15 9.33 9.65 -17.25
CA PHE A 15 8.78 9.10 -18.49
C PHE A 15 7.85 10.09 -19.22
N ASN A 16 7.91 11.37 -18.91
CA ASN A 16 7.18 12.41 -19.65
C ASN A 16 7.65 12.55 -21.11
N ASP A 17 8.41 11.60 -21.61
CA ASP A 17 8.73 11.44 -23.02
C ASP A 17 7.45 11.04 -23.78
N LYS A 18 7.15 11.78 -24.80
CA LYS A 18 5.99 11.69 -25.72
C LYS A 18 5.62 10.27 -26.19
N ARG A 19 6.52 9.29 -26.04
CA ARG A 19 6.37 7.91 -26.53
C ARG A 19 5.64 6.98 -25.56
N TYR A 20 5.62 7.25 -24.27
CA TYR A 20 5.19 6.28 -23.27
C TYR A 20 3.98 6.72 -22.43
N GLY A 21 3.65 8.00 -22.37
CA GLY A 21 2.68 8.53 -21.40
C GLY A 21 1.20 8.35 -21.75
N GLN A 22 0.85 8.20 -23.02
CA GLN A 22 -0.54 8.39 -23.45
C GLN A 22 -1.41 7.12 -23.44
N ASN A 23 -0.80 5.90 -23.45
CA ASN A 23 -1.53 4.65 -23.59
C ASN A 23 -1.20 3.61 -22.50
N MET A 24 -0.60 4.00 -21.39
CA MET A 24 -0.25 3.08 -20.33
C MET A 24 -1.33 3.02 -19.26
N ASN A 25 -1.87 1.85 -19.01
CA ASN A 25 -2.66 1.59 -17.81
C ASN A 25 -1.71 1.44 -16.61
N ARG A 26 -2.06 2.08 -15.50
CA ARG A 26 -1.21 2.23 -14.33
C ARG A 26 -1.82 1.50 -13.15
N PHE A 27 -1.11 0.48 -12.68
CA PHE A 27 -1.51 -0.33 -11.54
C PHE A 27 -0.54 -0.12 -10.39
N LEU A 28 -1.08 0.26 -9.23
CA LEU A 28 -0.32 0.46 -8.00
C LEU A 28 -0.66 -0.61 -6.99
N PHE A 29 0.35 -1.29 -6.48
CA PHE A 29 0.23 -2.27 -5.40
C PHE A 29 0.73 -1.66 -4.10
N PHE A 30 -0.15 -1.55 -3.13
CA PHE A 30 0.19 -1.08 -1.81
C PHE A 30 0.52 -2.26 -0.90
N HIS A 31 1.80 -2.51 -0.68
CA HIS A 31 2.25 -3.55 0.25
C HIS A 31 2.19 -3.11 1.69
N TRP A 32 2.36 -1.83 1.96
CA TRP A 32 2.16 -1.25 3.28
C TRP A 32 1.67 0.18 3.15
N VAL A 33 0.94 0.63 4.17
CA VAL A 33 0.61 2.03 4.38
C VAL A 33 1.44 2.53 5.54
N ASP A 34 2.15 3.63 5.38
CA ASP A 34 2.94 4.21 6.47
C ASP A 34 2.02 4.87 7.50
N CYS A 35 1.61 4.05 8.47
CA CYS A 35 0.73 4.46 9.55
C CYS A 35 1.47 5.05 10.74
N THR A 36 2.79 4.89 10.80
CA THR A 36 3.57 5.17 12.02
C THR A 36 3.80 6.65 12.24
N GLN A 37 3.90 7.42 11.18
CA GLN A 37 4.18 8.85 11.26
C GLN A 37 2.96 9.71 11.56
N SER A 38 1.74 9.20 11.38
CA SER A 38 0.50 9.95 11.59
C SER A 38 0.13 10.15 13.06
N ARG A 39 0.74 9.42 13.98
CA ARG A 39 0.42 9.50 15.42
C ARG A 39 1.10 10.68 16.14
N ALA A 40 2.15 11.24 15.57
CA ALA A 40 3.06 12.14 16.32
C ALA A 40 3.03 13.61 15.90
N SER A 41 2.44 13.99 14.78
CA SER A 41 2.44 15.40 14.34
C SER A 41 1.14 15.80 13.66
N SER A 42 0.75 17.06 13.87
CA SER A 42 -0.33 17.73 13.13
C SER A 42 0.02 17.99 11.66
N ALA A 43 1.27 17.79 11.27
CA ALA A 43 1.73 17.92 9.89
C ALA A 43 1.60 16.58 9.15
N ILE A 44 1.09 16.64 7.93
CA ILE A 44 1.02 15.48 7.04
C ILE A 44 2.44 15.08 6.66
N PRO A 45 2.88 13.83 6.94
CA PRO A 45 4.19 13.40 6.51
C PRO A 45 4.32 13.47 4.98
N PRO A 46 5.45 13.93 4.44
CA PRO A 46 5.67 13.96 2.98
C PRO A 46 5.46 12.61 2.31
N ALA A 47 5.79 11.51 2.98
CA ALA A 47 5.57 10.14 2.49
C ALA A 47 4.08 9.84 2.29
N PHE A 48 3.22 10.24 3.21
CA PHE A 48 1.77 10.06 3.11
C PHE A 48 1.19 10.83 1.91
N MET A 49 1.63 12.07 1.70
CA MET A 49 1.21 12.86 0.53
C MET A 49 1.62 12.19 -0.77
N ARG A 50 2.84 11.65 -0.86
CA ARG A 50 3.31 10.92 -2.05
C ARG A 50 2.51 9.64 -2.28
N GLN A 51 2.08 8.95 -1.23
CA GLN A 51 1.20 7.79 -1.34
C GLN A 51 -0.15 8.17 -1.95
N LEU A 52 -0.76 9.26 -1.47
CA LEU A 52 -2.01 9.77 -2.05
C LEU A 52 -1.85 10.22 -3.50
N GLU A 53 -0.75 10.88 -3.80
CA GLU A 53 -0.42 11.28 -5.18
C GLU A 53 -0.26 10.06 -6.09
N GLY A 54 0.40 9.01 -5.62
CA GLY A 54 0.53 7.74 -6.33
C GLY A 54 -0.84 7.14 -6.67
N ILE A 55 -1.76 7.11 -5.70
CA ILE A 55 -3.14 6.63 -5.92
C ILE A 55 -3.86 7.48 -6.96
N ASN A 56 -3.75 8.79 -6.89
CA ASN A 56 -4.39 9.68 -7.86
C ASN A 56 -3.89 9.45 -9.29
N LEU A 57 -2.62 9.13 -9.45
CA LEU A 57 -1.99 8.90 -10.74
C LEU A 57 -2.26 7.52 -11.34
N CYS A 58 -2.79 6.57 -10.55
CA CYS A 58 -3.08 5.22 -11.01
C CYS A 58 -4.48 5.09 -11.58
N ASP A 59 -4.66 4.16 -12.48
CA ASP A 59 -5.96 3.72 -12.97
C ASP A 59 -6.62 2.77 -11.96
N LYS A 60 -5.80 1.96 -11.26
CA LYS A 60 -6.26 1.06 -10.19
C LYS A 60 -5.21 0.90 -9.10
N THR A 61 -5.66 0.86 -7.85
CA THR A 61 -4.82 0.66 -6.67
C THR A 61 -5.27 -0.58 -5.92
N PHE A 62 -4.33 -1.42 -5.55
CA PHE A 62 -4.55 -2.68 -4.84
C PHE A 62 -4.00 -2.60 -3.42
N PHE A 63 -4.82 -2.94 -2.44
CA PHE A 63 -4.43 -3.07 -1.04
C PHE A 63 -4.54 -4.53 -0.60
N HIS A 64 -3.77 -4.94 0.40
CA HIS A 64 -3.88 -6.29 0.92
C HIS A 64 -5.09 -6.48 1.81
N THR A 65 -5.57 -5.43 2.45
CA THR A 65 -6.77 -5.45 3.29
C THR A 65 -7.62 -4.20 3.08
N ASP A 66 -8.92 -4.34 3.29
CA ASP A 66 -9.86 -3.22 3.37
C ASP A 66 -9.49 -2.25 4.52
N ILE A 67 -8.95 -2.77 5.62
CA ILE A 67 -8.48 -1.99 6.76
C ILE A 67 -7.40 -0.99 6.35
N ALA A 68 -6.46 -1.41 5.50
CA ALA A 68 -5.41 -0.52 4.99
C ALA A 68 -5.97 0.60 4.13
N SER A 69 -6.90 0.28 3.22
CA SER A 69 -7.55 1.28 2.38
C SER A 69 -8.42 2.22 3.20
N ASP A 70 -9.23 1.70 4.13
CA ASP A 70 -10.10 2.50 4.98
C ASP A 70 -9.32 3.42 5.91
N TRP A 71 -8.22 2.92 6.47
CA TRP A 71 -7.33 3.75 7.30
C TRP A 71 -6.76 4.92 6.50
N LEU A 72 -6.22 4.64 5.30
CA LEU A 72 -5.69 5.68 4.40
C LEU A 72 -6.78 6.71 4.07
N MET A 73 -7.97 6.24 3.70
CA MET A 73 -9.08 7.09 3.32
C MET A 73 -9.62 7.93 4.47
N ASN A 74 -9.69 7.38 5.68
CA ASN A 74 -10.14 8.12 6.86
C ASN A 74 -9.15 9.21 7.28
N ASN A 75 -7.85 8.97 7.13
CA ASN A 75 -6.85 10.01 7.37
C ASN A 75 -6.85 11.07 6.27
N PHE A 76 -7.13 10.71 5.04
CA PHE A 76 -7.33 11.65 3.95
C PHE A 76 -8.54 12.58 4.19
N LYS A 77 -9.69 12.04 4.62
CA LYS A 77 -10.88 12.83 4.97
C LYS A 77 -10.64 13.88 6.04
N LYS A 78 -9.84 13.54 7.05
CA LYS A 78 -9.53 14.47 8.15
C LYS A 78 -8.73 15.69 7.69
N GLN A 79 -8.09 15.62 6.54
CA GLN A 79 -7.15 16.62 6.07
C GLN A 79 -7.64 17.42 4.88
N GLN A 80 -8.70 16.96 4.21
CA GLN A 80 -9.31 17.67 3.09
C GLN A 80 -10.81 17.89 3.35
N SER A 81 -11.24 19.12 3.23
CA SER A 81 -12.63 19.55 3.46
C SER A 81 -13.61 19.17 2.35
N THR A 82 -13.18 18.46 1.29
CA THR A 82 -14.02 18.15 0.14
C THR A 82 -14.30 16.65 -0.01
N ASN A 83 -15.57 16.27 0.05
CA ASN A 83 -16.04 14.89 -0.08
C ASN A 83 -15.89 14.27 -1.49
N SER A 84 -15.70 15.09 -2.53
CA SER A 84 -15.72 14.62 -3.92
C SER A 84 -14.52 13.76 -4.31
N ASN A 85 -13.32 14.09 -3.82
CA ASN A 85 -12.10 13.33 -4.14
C ASN A 85 -12.05 11.96 -3.44
N HIS A 86 -12.77 11.81 -2.34
CA HIS A 86 -12.78 10.58 -1.57
C HIS A 86 -13.45 9.43 -2.33
N GLN A 87 -14.63 9.67 -2.93
CA GLN A 87 -15.33 8.64 -3.69
C GLN A 87 -14.52 8.20 -4.91
N TYR A 88 -13.92 9.14 -5.62
CA TYR A 88 -13.06 8.85 -6.76
C TYR A 88 -11.87 7.94 -6.41
N ILE A 89 -11.20 8.19 -5.29
CA ILE A 89 -10.10 7.34 -4.83
C ILE A 89 -10.63 5.96 -4.44
N LYS A 90 -11.76 5.91 -3.73
CA LYS A 90 -12.39 4.65 -3.32
C LYS A 90 -12.77 3.78 -4.52
N ASP A 91 -13.29 4.36 -5.58
CA ASP A 91 -13.69 3.65 -6.80
C ASP A 91 -12.49 3.04 -7.56
N LYS A 92 -11.30 3.60 -7.36
CA LYS A 92 -10.06 3.08 -7.91
C LYS A 92 -9.42 1.99 -7.06
N THR A 93 -9.84 1.82 -5.82
CA THR A 93 -9.22 0.86 -4.90
C THR A 93 -9.91 -0.49 -4.96
N THR A 94 -9.13 -1.52 -4.78
CA THR A 94 -9.62 -2.87 -4.53
C THR A 94 -8.69 -3.56 -3.55
N THR A 95 -9.18 -4.60 -2.90
CA THR A 95 -8.39 -5.38 -1.97
C THR A 95 -8.12 -6.77 -2.53
N PHE A 96 -6.95 -7.29 -2.25
CA PHE A 96 -6.63 -8.68 -2.52
C PHE A 96 -5.72 -9.22 -1.42
N PRO A 97 -6.02 -10.38 -0.87
CA PRO A 97 -5.16 -11.04 0.09
C PRO A 97 -3.93 -11.63 -0.61
N LEU A 98 -2.79 -11.67 0.10
CA LEU A 98 -1.61 -12.39 -0.38
C LEU A 98 -1.70 -13.86 -0.01
N SER A 99 -1.19 -14.71 -0.89
CA SER A 99 -0.95 -16.12 -0.58
C SER A 99 0.28 -16.29 0.28
N ALA A 100 0.33 -17.42 1.00
CA ALA A 100 1.53 -17.83 1.71
C ALA A 100 2.70 -18.02 0.73
N ASN A 101 3.90 -17.69 1.20
CA ASN A 101 5.10 -18.00 0.44
C ASN A 101 5.25 -19.52 0.28
N LYS A 102 5.70 -19.93 -0.89
CA LYS A 102 6.15 -21.31 -1.07
C LYS A 102 7.54 -21.41 -0.47
N LEU A 103 7.62 -22.00 0.71
CA LEU A 103 8.91 -22.24 1.35
C LEU A 103 9.70 -23.33 0.60
N ASP A 104 11.01 -23.19 0.55
CA ASP A 104 11.89 -24.18 -0.04
C ASP A 104 11.81 -25.52 0.70
N LYS A 105 12.43 -26.58 0.13
CA LYS A 105 12.53 -27.86 0.80
C LYS A 105 13.28 -27.69 2.11
N SER A 106 12.74 -28.33 3.18
CA SER A 106 13.35 -28.31 4.51
C SER A 106 14.79 -28.81 4.48
N GLU A 107 15.69 -28.05 5.07
CA GLU A 107 17.12 -28.38 5.16
C GLU A 107 17.53 -28.43 6.63
N PRO A 108 17.86 -29.62 7.18
CA PRO A 108 18.23 -29.76 8.58
C PRO A 108 19.50 -28.95 8.95
N PHE A 109 19.47 -28.35 10.13
CA PHE A 109 20.64 -27.75 10.77
C PHE A 109 20.57 -27.98 12.28
N LYS A 110 21.69 -27.79 12.97
CA LYS A 110 21.77 -27.99 14.43
C LYS A 110 21.13 -26.79 15.13
N MET A 111 19.95 -27.01 15.72
CA MET A 111 19.33 -26.07 16.64
C MET A 111 19.97 -26.23 18.02
N ASN A 112 20.65 -25.17 18.50
CA ASN A 112 21.36 -25.19 19.78
C ASN A 112 20.45 -24.82 20.98
N ARG A 113 19.14 -24.84 20.78
CA ARG A 113 18.15 -24.38 21.76
C ARG A 113 16.94 -25.31 21.75
N ASP A 114 16.45 -25.64 22.94
CA ASP A 114 15.19 -26.36 23.12
C ASP A 114 14.02 -25.38 23.34
N ASN A 115 12.81 -25.85 23.18
CA ASN A 115 11.58 -25.05 23.38
C ASN A 115 11.61 -23.70 22.65
N VAL A 116 11.95 -23.72 21.37
CA VAL A 116 12.11 -22.51 20.56
C VAL A 116 10.78 -21.92 20.16
N LEU A 117 10.60 -20.64 20.41
CA LEU A 117 9.58 -19.77 19.85
C LEU A 117 10.21 -18.88 18.76
N VAL A 118 9.66 -18.88 17.56
CA VAL A 118 10.24 -18.13 16.43
C VAL A 118 9.59 -16.76 16.32
N PHE A 119 10.41 -15.72 16.37
CA PHE A 119 10.04 -14.36 16.02
C PHE A 119 10.58 -14.04 14.62
N ASN A 120 9.79 -14.38 13.60
CA ASN A 120 10.19 -14.26 12.20
C ASN A 120 9.88 -12.88 11.61
N HIS A 121 10.26 -11.85 12.34
CA HIS A 121 10.12 -10.45 11.98
C HIS A 121 11.45 -9.72 12.10
N ARG A 122 11.52 -8.55 11.47
CA ARG A 122 12.66 -7.65 11.66
C ARG A 122 12.73 -7.19 13.12
N TRP A 123 13.95 -6.99 13.61
CA TRP A 123 14.19 -6.41 14.94
C TRP A 123 13.92 -4.91 14.91
N ALA A 124 12.65 -4.53 14.92
CA ALA A 124 12.22 -3.15 14.80
C ALA A 124 11.02 -2.86 15.71
N LYS A 125 10.93 -1.63 16.23
CA LYS A 125 9.81 -1.21 17.07
C LYS A 125 8.45 -1.42 16.40
N SER A 126 8.37 -1.20 15.09
CA SER A 126 7.15 -1.39 14.28
C SER A 126 6.66 -2.83 14.18
N THR A 127 7.50 -3.80 14.51
CA THR A 127 7.13 -5.23 14.51
C THR A 127 6.73 -5.75 15.89
N GLY A 128 6.65 -4.85 16.88
CA GLY A 128 6.24 -5.18 18.25
C GLY A 128 7.33 -5.85 19.09
N VAL A 129 8.63 -5.68 18.72
CA VAL A 129 9.75 -6.31 19.41
C VAL A 129 9.79 -6.01 20.92
N ASN A 130 9.48 -4.78 21.32
CA ASN A 130 9.47 -4.40 22.74
C ASN A 130 8.42 -5.19 23.53
N ARG A 131 7.22 -5.36 22.95
CA ARG A 131 6.17 -6.18 23.55
C ARG A 131 6.54 -7.65 23.57
N MET A 132 7.17 -8.14 22.51
CA MET A 132 7.68 -9.51 22.46
C MET A 132 8.66 -9.77 23.61
N MET A 133 9.64 -8.87 23.80
CA MET A 133 10.61 -8.98 24.90
C MET A 133 9.92 -8.98 26.25
N GLU A 134 9.04 -8.00 26.52
CA GLU A 134 8.27 -7.89 27.76
C GLU A 134 7.45 -9.16 28.06
N TYR A 135 6.81 -9.74 27.04
CA TYR A 135 5.92 -10.88 27.22
C TYR A 135 6.67 -12.20 27.38
N THR A 136 7.92 -12.28 26.92
CA THR A 136 8.76 -13.47 26.99
C THR A 136 9.75 -13.47 28.16
N GLU A 137 9.99 -12.34 28.84
CA GLU A 137 10.96 -12.24 29.93
C GLU A 137 10.75 -13.21 31.09
N ASP A 138 9.47 -13.50 31.43
CA ASP A 138 9.08 -14.42 32.50
C ASP A 138 8.90 -15.87 32.04
N LEU A 139 9.44 -16.23 30.89
CA LEU A 139 9.37 -17.55 30.30
C LEU A 139 10.76 -18.20 30.17
N PRO A 140 11.50 -18.47 31.26
CA PRO A 140 12.91 -18.89 31.22
C PRO A 140 13.11 -20.26 30.54
N ASP A 141 12.10 -21.12 30.53
CA ASP A 141 12.13 -22.44 29.90
C ASP A 141 11.98 -22.38 28.37
N TYR A 142 11.68 -21.22 27.83
CA TYR A 142 11.47 -21.00 26.40
C TYR A 142 12.58 -20.08 25.85
N LYS A 143 12.98 -20.33 24.63
CA LYS A 143 13.98 -19.52 23.95
C LYS A 143 13.37 -18.88 22.72
N VAL A 144 13.59 -17.58 22.56
CA VAL A 144 13.19 -16.88 21.36
C VAL A 144 14.28 -16.97 20.30
N TRP A 145 13.88 -17.30 19.08
CA TRP A 145 14.75 -17.23 17.90
C TRP A 145 14.24 -16.15 16.97
N CYS A 146 14.92 -15.01 16.94
CA CYS A 146 14.66 -13.98 15.96
C CYS A 146 15.42 -14.28 14.67
N THR A 147 14.73 -14.16 13.53
CA THR A 147 15.33 -14.41 12.21
C THR A 147 16.08 -13.19 11.66
N ASP A 148 15.99 -12.04 12.31
CA ASP A 148 16.75 -10.85 11.94
C ASP A 148 18.13 -10.84 12.62
N TYR A 149 19.17 -10.75 11.81
CA TYR A 149 20.56 -10.67 12.29
C TYR A 149 20.90 -9.40 13.10
N GLN A 150 20.02 -8.40 13.09
CA GLN A 150 20.16 -7.18 13.90
C GLN A 150 19.69 -7.36 15.35
N ALA A 151 19.06 -8.49 15.66
CA ALA A 151 18.65 -8.79 17.02
C ALA A 151 19.87 -9.02 17.95
N PRO A 152 19.77 -8.76 19.27
CA PRO A 152 20.80 -9.11 20.25
C PRO A 152 21.13 -10.61 20.25
N GLU A 153 22.37 -10.96 20.63
CA GLU A 153 22.87 -12.36 20.61
C GLU A 153 21.97 -13.35 21.35
N ASP A 154 21.34 -12.94 22.43
CA ASP A 154 20.40 -13.77 23.19
C ASP A 154 19.17 -14.20 22.40
N TYR A 155 18.82 -13.43 21.37
CA TYR A 155 17.65 -13.65 20.49
C TYR A 155 18.03 -14.16 19.10
N VAL A 156 19.25 -13.90 18.65
CA VAL A 156 19.68 -14.33 17.31
C VAL A 156 20.13 -15.76 17.30
N GLY A 157 19.60 -16.50 16.35
CA GLY A 157 20.23 -17.73 15.88
C GLY A 157 21.27 -17.43 14.81
N SER A 158 21.79 -18.48 14.17
CA SER A 158 22.62 -18.33 12.97
C SER A 158 21.81 -17.77 11.80
N LYS A 159 22.51 -17.12 10.87
CA LYS A 159 21.90 -16.72 9.59
C LYS A 159 21.45 -17.97 8.83
N LEU A 160 20.16 -18.03 8.50
CA LEU A 160 19.54 -19.17 7.85
C LEU A 160 19.33 -18.89 6.36
N ASN A 161 19.49 -19.92 5.54
CA ASN A 161 18.92 -19.94 4.19
C ASN A 161 17.43 -20.30 4.25
N SER A 162 16.74 -20.28 3.12
CA SER A 162 15.29 -20.53 3.05
C SER A 162 14.90 -21.94 3.51
N GLY A 163 15.70 -22.97 3.17
CA GLY A 163 15.45 -24.36 3.61
C GLY A 163 15.65 -24.52 5.12
N GLN A 164 16.68 -23.90 5.68
CA GLN A 164 16.96 -23.89 7.12
C GLN A 164 15.89 -23.09 7.89
N TYR A 165 15.41 -22.00 7.32
CA TYR A 165 14.29 -21.25 7.89
C TYR A 165 13.04 -22.12 7.97
N ARG A 166 12.72 -22.86 6.93
CA ARG A 166 11.63 -23.82 6.97
C ARG A 166 11.84 -24.87 8.05
N TYR A 167 13.05 -25.46 8.14
CA TYR A 167 13.40 -26.45 9.17
C TYR A 167 13.22 -25.87 10.58
N LEU A 168 13.63 -24.60 10.80
CA LEU A 168 13.43 -23.90 12.07
C LEU A 168 11.93 -23.83 12.42
N LEU A 169 11.09 -23.41 11.49
CA LEU A 169 9.64 -23.35 11.73
C LEU A 169 9.07 -24.74 12.06
N GLU A 170 9.40 -25.77 11.27
CA GLU A 170 8.90 -27.13 11.46
C GLU A 170 9.31 -27.74 12.80
N ASN A 171 10.47 -27.36 13.33
CA ASN A 171 11.03 -27.93 14.56
C ASN A 171 10.93 -27.00 15.79
N SER A 172 10.31 -25.85 15.65
CA SER A 172 9.96 -24.98 16.77
C SER A 172 8.67 -25.41 17.46
N LEU A 173 8.38 -24.83 18.61
CA LEU A 173 7.07 -24.95 19.25
C LEU A 173 6.00 -24.16 18.49
N GLY A 174 6.37 -23.07 17.87
CA GLY A 174 5.51 -22.20 17.10
C GLY A 174 6.18 -20.86 16.82
N SER A 175 5.51 -20.00 16.08
CA SER A 175 5.98 -18.64 15.82
C SER A 175 5.09 -17.59 16.49
N MET A 176 5.57 -16.34 16.51
CA MET A 176 4.91 -15.23 17.20
C MET A 176 4.83 -14.00 16.32
N CYS A 177 3.68 -13.35 16.33
CA CYS A 177 3.46 -12.06 15.67
C CYS A 177 2.94 -11.04 16.69
N PHE A 178 3.77 -10.03 16.99
CA PHE A 178 3.43 -8.91 17.87
C PHE A 178 3.15 -7.61 17.11
N VAL A 179 3.04 -7.69 15.78
CA VAL A 179 2.80 -6.51 14.94
C VAL A 179 1.50 -5.84 15.36
N ASP A 180 1.56 -4.56 15.70
CA ASP A 180 0.40 -3.73 16.01
C ASP A 180 0.11 -2.68 14.94
N ASN A 181 0.58 -2.92 13.73
CA ASN A 181 0.36 -2.09 12.57
C ASN A 181 -0.96 -2.46 11.89
N TYR A 182 -1.89 -1.51 11.81
CA TYR A 182 -3.26 -1.73 11.33
C TYR A 182 -3.38 -2.04 9.83
N ALA A 183 -2.31 -1.86 9.08
CA ALA A 183 -2.46 -1.67 7.65
C ALA A 183 -1.72 -2.70 6.77
N THR A 184 -1.00 -3.66 7.34
CA THR A 184 -0.17 -4.58 6.58
C THR A 184 -0.65 -6.02 6.63
N TRP A 185 -0.54 -6.69 5.50
CA TRP A 185 -0.60 -8.14 5.42
C TRP A 185 0.67 -8.73 6.03
N ASN A 186 0.54 -9.83 6.76
CA ASN A 186 1.67 -10.42 7.45
C ASN A 186 1.99 -11.82 6.91
N LEU A 187 3.00 -11.90 6.04
CA LEU A 187 3.47 -13.16 5.47
C LEU A 187 4.11 -14.08 6.52
N SER A 188 4.74 -13.53 7.55
CA SER A 188 5.38 -14.32 8.62
C SER A 188 4.38 -15.21 9.36
N ILE A 189 3.13 -14.77 9.51
CA ILE A 189 2.05 -15.59 10.06
C ILE A 189 1.78 -16.78 9.13
N GLN A 190 1.66 -16.50 7.84
CA GLN A 190 1.37 -17.54 6.85
C GLN A 190 2.51 -18.55 6.72
N ASP A 191 3.77 -18.13 6.88
CA ASP A 191 4.93 -19.03 6.86
C ASP A 191 4.83 -20.10 7.98
N GLY A 192 4.53 -19.69 9.21
CA GLY A 192 4.34 -20.60 10.33
C GLY A 192 3.18 -21.58 10.10
N LEU A 193 2.04 -21.05 9.67
CA LEU A 193 0.85 -21.88 9.41
C LEU A 193 1.04 -22.83 8.23
N SER A 194 1.82 -22.45 7.21
CA SER A 194 2.08 -23.29 6.03
C SER A 194 2.86 -24.58 6.35
N VAL A 195 3.54 -24.62 7.48
CA VAL A 195 4.25 -25.80 8.00
C VAL A 195 3.48 -26.49 9.14
N ASN A 196 2.19 -26.19 9.29
CA ASN A 196 1.32 -26.74 10.33
C ASN A 196 1.82 -26.46 11.76
N LYS A 197 2.38 -25.28 11.98
CA LYS A 197 2.79 -24.83 13.31
C LYS A 197 1.87 -23.74 13.83
N PRO A 198 1.58 -23.74 15.14
CA PRO A 198 0.82 -22.69 15.77
C PRO A 198 1.55 -21.34 15.66
N VAL A 199 0.80 -20.27 15.44
CA VAL A 199 1.31 -18.91 15.44
C VAL A 199 0.55 -18.11 16.49
N LEU A 200 1.24 -17.62 17.51
CA LEU A 200 0.66 -16.74 18.51
C LEU A 200 0.55 -15.33 17.92
N ILE A 201 -0.66 -14.79 17.84
CA ILE A 201 -0.92 -13.55 17.11
C ILE A 201 -1.48 -12.50 18.06
N TYR A 202 -0.78 -11.37 18.17
CA TYR A 202 -1.34 -10.20 18.83
C TYR A 202 -2.60 -9.73 18.09
N ASP A 203 -3.72 -9.69 18.82
CA ASP A 203 -5.05 -9.49 18.24
C ASP A 203 -5.20 -8.07 17.65
N GLN A 204 -5.13 -8.01 16.35
CA GLN A 204 -5.34 -6.81 15.55
C GLN A 204 -6.31 -7.10 14.40
N PRO A 205 -7.16 -6.15 14.03
CA PRO A 205 -8.12 -6.34 12.95
C PRO A 205 -7.47 -6.79 11.62
N ALA A 206 -6.29 -6.26 11.28
CA ALA A 206 -5.57 -6.64 10.07
C ALA A 206 -5.09 -8.10 10.13
N MET A 207 -4.69 -8.60 11.29
CA MET A 207 -4.23 -9.98 11.45
C MET A 207 -5.40 -10.96 11.34
N ARG A 208 -6.59 -10.59 11.79
CA ARG A 208 -7.82 -11.36 11.58
C ARG A 208 -8.16 -11.55 10.10
N LYS A 209 -7.83 -10.57 9.25
CA LYS A 209 -7.98 -10.73 7.78
C LYS A 209 -7.02 -11.76 7.18
N VAL A 210 -5.88 -12.00 7.82
CA VAL A 210 -4.90 -13.00 7.36
C VAL A 210 -5.33 -14.43 7.68
N VAL A 211 -5.82 -14.66 8.90
CA VAL A 211 -6.08 -16.02 9.40
C VAL A 211 -7.56 -16.36 9.59
N GLY A 212 -8.44 -15.36 9.63
CA GLY A 212 -9.87 -15.53 9.99
C GLY A 212 -10.15 -15.10 11.42
N ASP A 213 -11.41 -14.77 11.70
CA ASP A 213 -11.85 -14.32 13.02
C ASP A 213 -11.90 -15.45 14.05
N ASP A 214 -12.03 -16.68 13.61
CA ASP A 214 -12.14 -17.92 14.38
C ASP A 214 -10.77 -18.55 14.72
N TYR A 215 -9.66 -17.91 14.35
CA TYR A 215 -8.33 -18.39 14.69
C TYR A 215 -8.12 -18.44 16.22
N PRO A 216 -7.70 -19.59 16.81
CA PRO A 216 -7.78 -19.78 18.26
C PRO A 216 -6.65 -19.15 19.08
N LEU A 217 -5.56 -18.72 18.44
CA LEU A 217 -4.34 -18.28 19.14
C LEU A 217 -4.11 -16.77 19.07
N PHE A 218 -5.19 -16.00 19.09
CA PHE A 218 -5.10 -14.56 19.33
C PHE A 218 -4.90 -14.28 20.82
N PHE A 219 -4.09 -13.26 21.12
CA PHE A 219 -3.88 -12.74 22.47
C PHE A 219 -3.84 -11.22 22.50
N LYS A 220 -4.23 -10.62 23.63
CA LYS A 220 -4.16 -9.18 23.88
C LYS A 220 -3.27 -8.83 25.06
N THR A 221 -3.19 -9.73 26.02
CA THR A 221 -2.47 -9.51 27.29
C THR A 221 -1.27 -10.44 27.40
N LYS A 222 -0.33 -10.10 28.30
CA LYS A 222 0.82 -10.92 28.64
C LYS A 222 0.39 -12.29 29.20
N ASP A 223 -0.63 -12.29 30.06
CA ASP A 223 -1.13 -13.53 30.68
C ASP A 223 -1.77 -14.48 29.66
N GLU A 224 -2.55 -13.96 28.72
CA GLU A 224 -3.11 -14.74 27.62
C GLU A 224 -2.00 -15.36 26.78
N PHE A 225 -0.99 -14.55 26.41
CA PHE A 225 0.16 -15.02 25.64
C PHE A 225 0.92 -16.12 26.35
N GLN A 226 1.27 -15.91 27.63
CA GLN A 226 2.03 -16.90 28.41
C GLN A 226 1.24 -18.20 28.64
N THR A 227 -0.08 -18.09 28.83
CA THR A 227 -0.96 -19.26 28.92
C THR A 227 -0.94 -20.06 27.62
N GLN A 228 -1.05 -19.39 26.48
CA GLN A 228 -0.97 -20.04 25.17
C GLN A 228 0.40 -20.67 24.93
N VAL A 229 1.52 -19.98 25.27
CA VAL A 229 2.87 -20.54 25.14
C VAL A 229 3.01 -21.85 25.90
N LYS A 230 2.53 -21.91 27.14
CA LYS A 230 2.58 -23.14 27.96
C LYS A 230 1.80 -24.30 27.34
N ASN A 231 0.73 -23.98 26.61
CA ASN A 231 -0.12 -24.96 25.94
C ASN A 231 0.44 -25.44 24.59
N LEU A 232 1.41 -24.76 23.98
CA LEU A 232 1.96 -25.15 22.67
C LEU A 232 2.50 -26.56 22.61
N LYS A 233 3.09 -27.06 23.73
CA LYS A 233 3.61 -28.43 23.80
C LYS A 233 2.52 -29.49 23.59
N ASN A 234 1.27 -29.16 23.87
CA ASN A 234 0.11 -30.04 23.70
C ASN A 234 -0.52 -29.95 22.31
N MET A 235 0.00 -29.07 21.44
CA MET A 235 -0.53 -28.79 20.10
C MET A 235 0.27 -29.47 18.97
N SER A 236 0.78 -30.68 19.22
CA SER A 236 1.60 -31.41 18.21
C SER A 236 0.87 -31.67 16.88
N ASN A 237 -0.46 -31.75 16.92
CA ASN A 237 -1.31 -31.97 15.74
C ASN A 237 -2.02 -30.70 15.28
N PHE A 238 -1.45 -29.51 15.57
CA PHE A 238 -2.05 -28.27 15.15
C PHE A 238 -2.07 -28.17 13.63
N THR A 239 -3.24 -27.87 13.08
CA THR A 239 -3.41 -27.58 11.65
C THR A 239 -4.33 -26.37 11.51
N TRP A 240 -3.99 -25.49 10.60
CA TRP A 240 -4.83 -24.36 10.23
C TRP A 240 -4.73 -24.15 8.73
N GLU A 241 -5.86 -24.01 8.07
CA GLU A 241 -5.87 -23.83 6.64
C GLU A 241 -5.34 -22.44 6.26
N VAL A 242 -4.22 -22.41 5.59
CA VAL A 242 -3.71 -21.18 4.95
C VAL A 242 -4.38 -21.05 3.60
N LYS A 243 -5.27 -20.07 3.49
CA LYS A 243 -6.00 -19.82 2.23
C LYS A 243 -5.01 -19.46 1.12
N ASN A 244 -5.09 -20.22 0.02
CA ASN A 244 -4.38 -19.86 -1.20
C ASN A 244 -5.20 -18.82 -1.95
N HIS A 245 -4.68 -17.60 -2.02
CA HIS A 245 -5.32 -16.48 -2.65
C HIS A 245 -4.81 -16.19 -4.07
N ASP A 246 -3.87 -16.97 -4.61
CA ASP A 246 -3.28 -16.72 -5.91
C ASP A 246 -4.34 -16.61 -7.00
N LYS A 247 -5.27 -17.55 -7.04
CA LYS A 247 -6.36 -17.53 -8.02
C LYS A 247 -7.26 -16.31 -7.85
N VAL A 248 -7.57 -15.93 -6.62
CA VAL A 248 -8.38 -14.74 -6.31
C VAL A 248 -7.62 -13.49 -6.73
N PHE A 249 -6.33 -13.41 -6.42
CA PHE A 249 -5.49 -12.30 -6.84
C PHE A 249 -5.44 -12.16 -8.35
N TYR A 250 -5.11 -13.24 -9.08
CA TYR A 250 -5.01 -13.21 -10.54
C TYR A 250 -6.34 -12.88 -11.20
N ASN A 251 -7.45 -13.43 -10.74
CA ASN A 251 -8.76 -13.10 -11.29
C ASN A 251 -9.11 -11.63 -11.07
N ASN A 252 -8.95 -11.12 -9.85
CA ASN A 252 -9.20 -9.70 -9.56
C ASN A 252 -8.30 -8.77 -10.36
N LEU A 253 -7.06 -9.17 -10.60
CA LEU A 253 -6.13 -8.43 -11.44
C LEU A 253 -6.58 -8.43 -12.89
N LEU A 254 -6.90 -9.60 -13.45
CA LEU A 254 -7.37 -9.74 -14.83
C LEU A 254 -8.68 -8.98 -15.06
N ASP A 255 -9.67 -9.14 -14.19
CA ASP A 255 -10.94 -8.40 -14.24
C ASP A 255 -10.71 -6.89 -14.18
N SER A 256 -9.77 -6.45 -13.34
CA SER A 256 -9.41 -5.03 -13.26
C SER A 256 -8.71 -4.53 -14.53
N MET A 257 -7.85 -5.35 -15.12
CA MET A 257 -7.18 -5.04 -16.40
C MET A 257 -8.18 -4.96 -17.54
N GLU A 258 -9.07 -5.94 -17.69
CA GLU A 258 -10.09 -5.98 -18.73
C GLU A 258 -11.05 -4.78 -18.59
N ASN A 259 -11.48 -4.47 -17.37
CA ASN A 259 -12.35 -3.33 -17.08
C ASN A 259 -11.70 -1.99 -17.43
N ILE A 260 -10.36 -1.87 -17.34
CA ILE A 260 -9.62 -0.64 -17.65
C ILE A 260 -9.28 -0.60 -19.13
N MET A 261 -8.83 -1.70 -19.70
CA MET A 261 -8.44 -1.79 -21.12
C MET A 261 -9.64 -1.66 -22.06
N GLY A 262 -10.81 -2.16 -21.65
CA GLY A 262 -12.07 -2.02 -22.41
C GLY A 262 -12.78 -0.68 -22.26
N LYS A 263 -12.35 0.17 -21.31
CA LYS A 263 -12.91 1.51 -21.14
C LYS A 263 -12.00 2.51 -21.85
N GLU A 264 -12.51 3.15 -22.90
CA GLU A 264 -11.99 4.46 -23.29
C GLU A 264 -11.86 5.30 -22.00
N ARG A 265 -10.73 5.98 -21.82
CA ARG A 265 -10.50 6.87 -20.66
C ARG A 265 -11.57 7.96 -20.60
N LYS A 266 -12.73 7.66 -20.03
CA LYS A 266 -13.88 8.55 -19.98
C LYS A 266 -13.90 9.51 -18.80
N HIS A 267 -12.97 9.41 -17.86
CA HIS A 267 -12.94 10.34 -16.72
C HIS A 267 -11.73 11.28 -16.78
N ILE A 268 -11.82 12.19 -17.72
CA ILE A 268 -11.08 13.45 -17.58
C ILE A 268 -11.86 14.26 -16.54
N PRO A 269 -11.23 14.74 -15.47
CA PRO A 269 -11.90 15.61 -14.52
C PRO A 269 -12.53 16.79 -15.25
N LYS A 270 -13.75 17.12 -14.92
CA LYS A 270 -14.45 18.26 -15.52
C LYS A 270 -13.59 19.52 -15.52
N ASP A 271 -12.84 19.72 -14.45
CA ASP A 271 -11.95 20.87 -14.30
C ASP A 271 -10.79 20.87 -15.31
N ALA A 272 -10.20 19.70 -15.61
CA ALA A 272 -9.16 19.60 -16.62
C ALA A 272 -9.69 19.87 -18.03
N MET A 273 -10.94 19.49 -18.30
CA MET A 273 -11.60 19.82 -19.57
C MET A 273 -11.85 21.32 -19.72
N ASN A 274 -12.28 21.98 -18.66
CA ASN A 274 -12.44 23.42 -18.64
C ASN A 274 -11.10 24.14 -18.88
N TRP A 275 -10.02 23.65 -18.28
CA TRP A 275 -8.67 24.19 -18.51
C TRP A 275 -8.23 24.00 -19.96
N LEU A 276 -8.42 22.82 -20.53
CA LEU A 276 -8.12 22.55 -21.96
C LEU A 276 -8.90 23.48 -22.88
N TYR A 277 -10.16 23.70 -22.57
CA TYR A 277 -11.03 24.60 -23.32
C TYR A 277 -10.49 26.04 -23.29
N CYS A 278 -10.07 26.54 -22.12
CA CYS A 278 -9.43 27.85 -21.99
C CYS A 278 -8.15 27.94 -22.82
N ILE A 279 -7.25 26.93 -22.71
CA ILE A 279 -5.98 26.93 -23.47
C ILE A 279 -6.23 26.88 -24.98
N LEU A 280 -7.20 26.08 -25.42
CA LEU A 280 -7.58 26.00 -26.85
C LEU A 280 -8.07 27.34 -27.39
N ASN A 281 -8.75 28.13 -26.55
CA ASN A 281 -9.28 29.44 -26.89
C ASN A 281 -8.29 30.59 -26.60
N GLY A 282 -7.02 30.28 -26.38
CA GLY A 282 -5.93 31.27 -26.29
C GLY A 282 -5.70 31.83 -24.88
N ILE A 283 -6.43 31.40 -23.87
CA ILE A 283 -6.15 31.75 -22.48
C ILE A 283 -5.08 30.79 -21.95
N ASN A 284 -3.84 31.19 -22.02
CA ASN A 284 -2.69 30.32 -21.81
C ASN A 284 -2.07 30.48 -20.41
N TYR A 285 -2.32 31.63 -19.79
CA TYR A 285 -1.70 31.95 -18.50
C TYR A 285 -2.49 31.33 -17.32
N LYS A 286 -1.78 30.61 -16.45
CA LYS A 286 -2.35 29.88 -15.33
C LYS A 286 -3.39 30.65 -14.51
N HIS A 287 -3.09 31.89 -14.15
CA HIS A 287 -3.97 32.69 -13.29
C HIS A 287 -5.24 33.14 -14.02
N ASP A 288 -5.14 33.39 -15.32
CA ASP A 288 -6.28 33.78 -16.12
C ASP A 288 -7.22 32.62 -16.36
N ILE A 289 -6.67 31.43 -16.65
CA ILE A 289 -7.46 30.19 -16.71
C ILE A 289 -8.17 29.94 -15.35
N ALA A 290 -7.45 30.09 -14.26
CA ALA A 290 -8.02 29.85 -12.92
C ALA A 290 -9.16 30.83 -12.58
N LYS A 291 -9.08 32.07 -13.02
CA LYS A 291 -10.17 33.05 -12.88
C LYS A 291 -11.43 32.62 -13.63
N GLN A 292 -11.26 32.07 -14.85
CA GLN A 292 -12.38 31.64 -15.69
C GLN A 292 -13.06 30.38 -15.15
N VAL A 293 -12.26 29.42 -14.69
CA VAL A 293 -12.74 28.07 -14.34
C VAL A 293 -13.21 27.96 -12.89
N GLN A 294 -12.48 28.61 -11.96
CA GLN A 294 -12.75 28.46 -10.51
C GLN A 294 -12.27 29.68 -9.73
N PRO A 295 -13.02 30.76 -9.69
CA PRO A 295 -12.59 32.01 -9.06
C PRO A 295 -12.31 31.92 -7.55
N ASN A 296 -12.77 30.85 -6.86
CA ASN A 296 -12.74 30.75 -5.40
C ASN A 296 -11.87 29.60 -4.85
N ILE A 297 -11.08 28.87 -5.67
CA ILE A 297 -10.27 27.73 -5.19
C ILE A 297 -8.85 28.19 -4.84
N GLN A 298 -8.39 27.74 -3.65
CA GLN A 298 -6.96 27.82 -3.29
C GLN A 298 -6.13 27.03 -4.31
N LEU A 299 -5.44 27.75 -5.15
CA LEU A 299 -4.80 27.33 -6.40
C LEU A 299 -3.79 26.16 -6.31
N ASN A 300 -3.29 25.82 -5.13
CA ASN A 300 -2.09 24.98 -5.07
C ASN A 300 -2.31 23.47 -5.26
N SER A 301 -3.36 22.88 -4.72
CA SER A 301 -3.55 21.42 -4.81
C SER A 301 -4.30 20.97 -6.07
N VAL A 302 -5.38 21.65 -6.40
CA VAL A 302 -6.17 21.34 -7.60
C VAL A 302 -5.38 21.66 -8.87
N TRP A 303 -4.64 22.75 -8.88
CA TRP A 303 -3.77 23.11 -9.99
C TRP A 303 -2.67 22.08 -10.26
N GLN A 304 -2.01 21.56 -9.23
CA GLN A 304 -0.99 20.53 -9.41
C GLN A 304 -1.55 19.28 -10.10
N TYR A 305 -2.76 18.90 -9.72
CA TYR A 305 -3.46 17.80 -10.34
C TYR A 305 -3.81 18.07 -11.82
N ILE A 306 -4.42 19.21 -12.12
CA ILE A 306 -4.76 19.61 -13.48
C ILE A 306 -3.50 19.72 -14.34
N ARG A 307 -2.46 20.38 -13.83
CA ARG A 307 -1.17 20.51 -14.53
C ARG A 307 -0.61 19.15 -14.93
N ARG A 308 -0.60 18.18 -14.02
CA ARG A 308 -0.13 16.84 -14.31
C ARG A 308 -0.92 16.19 -15.44
N TYR A 309 -2.22 16.29 -15.36
CA TYR A 309 -3.09 15.76 -16.40
C TYR A 309 -2.79 16.41 -17.76
N LEU A 310 -2.65 17.73 -17.81
CA LEU A 310 -2.33 18.46 -19.02
C LEU A 310 -0.99 18.01 -19.64
N LEU A 311 0.03 17.86 -18.80
CA LEU A 311 1.34 17.34 -19.23
C LEU A 311 1.25 15.89 -19.73
N GLU A 312 0.47 15.05 -19.07
CA GLU A 312 0.27 13.65 -19.44
C GLU A 312 -0.37 13.50 -20.82
N ILE A 313 -1.30 14.36 -21.18
CA ILE A 313 -1.90 14.35 -22.52
C ILE A 313 -1.05 15.07 -23.57
N GLY A 314 0.09 15.66 -23.17
CA GLY A 314 1.06 16.29 -24.06
C GLY A 314 0.90 17.80 -24.24
N VAL A 315 0.07 18.47 -23.44
CA VAL A 315 0.08 19.95 -23.36
C VAL A 315 1.42 20.37 -22.77
N LYS A 316 2.05 21.35 -23.38
CA LYS A 316 3.33 21.88 -22.89
C LYS A 316 3.10 22.97 -21.85
N ASP A 317 3.92 22.99 -20.81
CA ASP A 317 4.07 24.15 -19.95
C ASP A 317 5.49 24.73 -20.06
N ASP A 318 5.59 26.03 -19.89
CA ASP A 318 6.87 26.71 -19.76
C ASP A 318 7.18 26.93 -18.29
N ILE A 319 7.86 25.93 -17.69
CA ILE A 319 8.25 25.97 -16.27
C ILE A 319 9.42 26.90 -15.98
N ASN A 320 10.15 27.35 -16.98
CA ASN A 320 11.28 28.25 -16.82
C ASN A 320 10.84 29.74 -16.76
N SER A 321 9.58 29.99 -17.07
CA SER A 321 8.99 31.30 -16.91
C SER A 321 8.47 31.50 -15.48
N PRO A 322 8.62 32.65 -14.84
CA PRO A 322 7.94 32.99 -13.59
C PRO A 322 6.41 32.93 -13.76
N TYR A 323 5.94 32.91 -14.99
CA TYR A 323 4.53 32.82 -15.39
C TYR A 323 4.33 31.49 -16.13
N VAL A 324 3.65 30.53 -15.47
CA VAL A 324 3.36 29.25 -16.11
C VAL A 324 2.34 29.45 -17.22
N ASN A 325 2.81 29.31 -18.45
CA ASN A 325 2.00 29.35 -19.67
C ASN A 325 1.86 27.93 -20.24
N TYR A 326 0.68 27.65 -20.79
CA TYR A 326 0.37 26.37 -21.43
C TYR A 326 0.25 26.54 -22.94
N SER A 327 0.62 25.52 -23.69
CA SER A 327 0.40 25.47 -25.13
C SER A 327 -0.01 24.07 -25.57
N ILE A 328 -0.95 24.02 -26.53
CA ILE A 328 -1.36 22.79 -27.19
C ILE A 328 -0.54 22.69 -28.49
N PRO A 329 0.32 21.65 -28.61
CA PRO A 329 1.03 21.39 -29.85
C PRO A 329 0.06 21.16 -31.02
N ASP A 330 0.42 21.62 -32.23
CA ASP A 330 -0.45 21.53 -33.42
C ASP A 330 -0.94 20.13 -33.70
N TYR A 331 -0.06 19.12 -33.55
CA TYR A 331 -0.40 17.70 -33.77
C TYR A 331 -1.45 17.16 -32.79
N MET A 332 -1.76 17.88 -31.71
CA MET A 332 -2.75 17.51 -30.70
C MET A 332 -4.04 18.31 -30.80
N ARG A 333 -4.06 19.36 -31.59
CA ARG A 333 -5.15 20.33 -31.60
C ARG A 333 -6.50 19.68 -31.86
N THR A 334 -6.62 18.91 -32.94
CA THR A 334 -7.86 18.20 -33.30
C THR A 334 -8.34 17.28 -32.18
N ARG A 335 -7.40 16.57 -31.54
CA ARG A 335 -7.73 15.68 -30.42
C ARG A 335 -8.27 16.46 -29.22
N VAL A 336 -7.67 17.59 -28.90
CA VAL A 336 -8.14 18.45 -27.79
C VAL A 336 -9.49 19.05 -28.11
N GLU A 337 -9.71 19.49 -29.35
CA GLU A 337 -11.03 19.96 -29.84
C GLU A 337 -12.12 18.93 -29.62
N ASP A 338 -11.86 17.66 -29.99
CA ASP A 338 -12.79 16.56 -29.73
C ASP A 338 -13.04 16.30 -28.24
N MET A 339 -12.01 16.45 -27.42
CA MET A 339 -12.12 16.25 -25.97
C MET A 339 -12.98 17.31 -25.29
N VAL A 340 -12.96 18.55 -25.77
CA VAL A 340 -13.67 19.69 -25.15
C VAL A 340 -14.96 20.10 -25.85
N LYS A 341 -15.37 19.39 -26.89
CA LYS A 341 -16.55 19.75 -27.72
C LYS A 341 -17.83 19.94 -26.93
N ASP A 342 -18.00 19.27 -25.80
CA ASP A 342 -19.17 19.33 -24.95
C ASP A 342 -18.98 20.29 -23.75
N VAL A 343 -17.85 21.00 -23.68
CA VAL A 343 -17.59 21.97 -22.61
C VAL A 343 -18.41 23.23 -22.90
N LYS A 344 -19.26 23.59 -21.95
CA LYS A 344 -20.06 24.83 -21.96
C LYS A 344 -19.47 25.79 -20.91
N LEU A 345 -18.43 26.50 -21.28
CA LEU A 345 -17.80 27.52 -20.46
C LEU A 345 -17.89 28.83 -21.20
N GLU A 346 -18.55 29.84 -20.63
CA GLU A 346 -18.51 31.22 -21.13
C GLU A 346 -17.15 31.80 -20.70
N ILE A 347 -16.34 32.13 -21.68
CA ILE A 347 -15.03 32.76 -21.47
C ILE A 347 -15.25 34.25 -21.57
N GLU A 348 -14.97 34.96 -20.48
CA GLU A 348 -14.89 36.43 -20.53
C GLU A 348 -13.60 36.83 -21.24
N PRO A 349 -13.67 37.79 -22.19
CA PRO A 349 -12.52 38.21 -22.98
C PRO A 349 -11.43 38.91 -22.16
#